data_99c159df3e42b62adaebafd0e58fc7d6
#
_entry.id   99c159df3e42b62adaebafd0e58fc7d6
#
_cell.length_a   1.000
_cell.length_b   1.000
_cell.length_c   1.000
_cell.angle_alpha   90.00
_cell.angle_beta   90.00
_cell.angle_gamma   90.00
#
_symmetry.space_group_name_H-M   'P 1'
#
loop_
_entity.id
_entity.type
_entity.pdbx_description
1 polymer ?
#
loop_
_entity_poly.entity_id
_entity_poly.type
_entity_poly.pdbx_seq_one_letter_code
_entity_poly.pdbx_strand_id
1 'polypeptide(L)' 'NVEKTLDISISERIIDFGKYKGQTFNDIKDDVSYLEWLVSIGKISIEDFNLLTTI' A
#
# COMPACT_ATOMS: atom_id res chain seq x y z
N ASN A 1 -18.09 14.20 9.13
CA ASN A 1 -18.05 13.98 8.56
C ASN A 1 -17.26 13.88 7.43
N VAL A 2 -17.18 14.35 6.89
CA VAL A 2 -16.59 14.29 5.78
C VAL A 2 -15.21 14.11 5.78
N GLU A 3 -14.59 14.33 6.77
CA GLU A 3 -13.28 14.26 6.71
C GLU A 3 -12.77 12.98 6.47
N LYS A 4 -13.44 12.01 6.76
CA LYS A 4 -12.92 10.81 6.52
C LYS A 4 -12.76 10.55 5.14
N THR A 5 -13.40 11.15 4.31
CA THR A 5 -13.27 10.86 2.93
C THR A 5 -11.96 11.35 2.39
N LEU A 6 -11.24 12.15 3.15
CA LEU A 6 -10.00 12.62 2.66
C LEU A 6 -8.89 11.65 2.96
N ASP A 7 -9.20 10.63 3.77
CA ASP A 7 -8.18 9.75 4.16
C ASP A 7 -8.34 8.48 3.46
N ILE A 8 -7.83 8.35 2.28
CA ILE A 8 -7.88 7.13 1.53
C ILE A 8 -6.93 6.16 2.14
N SER A 9 -7.43 4.95 2.45
CA SER A 9 -6.60 3.93 3.02
C SER A 9 -5.50 3.56 2.05
N ILE A 10 -4.34 3.20 2.57
CA ILE A 10 -3.23 2.81 1.71
C ILE A 10 -3.65 1.63 0.84
N SER A 11 -4.52 0.76 1.31
CA SER A 11 -4.92 -0.40 0.53
C SER A 11 -5.69 -0.02 -0.72
N GLU A 12 -6.28 1.16 -0.75
CA GLU A 12 -7.05 1.59 -1.91
C GLU A 12 -6.22 2.41 -2.89
N ARG A 13 -4.97 2.71 -2.57
CA ARG A 13 -4.15 3.49 -3.46
C ARG A 13 -3.74 2.68 -4.68
N ILE A 14 -3.71 3.33 -5.82
CA ILE A 14 -3.29 2.68 -7.05
C ILE A 14 -1.78 2.77 -7.15
N ILE A 15 -1.16 1.66 -7.49
CA ILE A 15 0.28 1.61 -7.67
C ILE A 15 0.59 2.11 -9.06
N ASP A 16 1.47 3.07 -9.18
CA ASP A 16 1.79 3.65 -10.48
C ASP A 16 3.23 3.37 -10.90
N PHE A 17 3.82 2.33 -10.33
CA PHE A 17 5.19 1.98 -10.67
C PHE A 17 5.41 0.49 -10.47
N GLY A 18 6.45 -0.03 -11.07
CA GLY A 18 6.85 -1.41 -10.85
C GLY A 18 5.95 -2.43 -11.52
N LYS A 19 6.11 -3.67 -11.13
CA LYS A 19 5.40 -4.75 -11.80
C LYS A 19 3.92 -4.80 -11.52
N TYR A 20 3.47 -4.10 -10.47
CA TYR A 20 2.07 -4.10 -10.14
C TYR A 20 1.38 -2.80 -10.53
N LYS A 21 1.97 -2.07 -11.46
CA LYS A 21 1.39 -0.81 -11.89
C LYS A 21 -0.05 -1.00 -12.34
N GLY A 22 -0.94 -0.16 -11.84
CA GLY A 22 -2.35 -0.23 -12.18
C GLY A 22 -3.18 -1.02 -11.20
N GLN A 23 -2.54 -1.66 -10.23
CA GLN A 23 -3.29 -2.42 -9.24
C GLN A 23 -3.28 -1.67 -7.93
N THR A 24 -4.16 -2.04 -7.02
CA THR A 24 -4.18 -1.40 -5.70
C THR A 24 -3.26 -2.17 -4.76
N PHE A 25 -2.88 -1.54 -3.68
CA PHE A 25 -2.07 -2.24 -2.69
C PHE A 25 -2.86 -3.41 -2.08
N ASN A 26 -4.17 -3.28 -2.00
CA ASN A 26 -4.98 -4.37 -1.48
C ASN A 26 -4.87 -5.61 -2.37
N ASP A 27 -4.73 -5.41 -3.68
CA ASP A 27 -4.60 -6.52 -4.60
C ASP A 27 -3.28 -7.27 -4.44
N ILE A 28 -2.26 -6.58 -3.97
CA ILE A 28 -0.93 -7.17 -3.90
C ILE A 28 -0.44 -7.38 -2.49
N LYS A 29 -1.30 -7.18 -1.50
CA LYS A 29 -0.83 -7.23 -0.12
C LYS A 29 -0.33 -8.61 0.28
N ASP A 30 -0.70 -9.64 -0.47
CA ASP A 30 -0.21 -10.98 -0.16
C ASP A 30 1.26 -11.15 -0.54
N ASP A 31 1.78 -10.27 -1.38
CA ASP A 31 3.17 -10.34 -1.78
C ASP A 31 3.98 -9.52 -0.77
N VAL A 32 4.18 -10.10 0.41
CA VAL A 32 4.84 -9.39 1.49
C VAL A 32 6.26 -8.99 1.13
N SER A 33 6.96 -9.82 0.37
CA SER A 33 8.31 -9.49 -0.03
C SER A 33 8.35 -8.21 -0.87
N TYR A 34 7.36 -8.03 -1.73
CA TYR A 34 7.31 -6.83 -2.55
C TYR A 34 7.06 -5.62 -1.66
N LEU A 35 6.17 -5.77 -0.66
CA LEU A 35 5.88 -4.67 0.25
C LEU A 35 7.11 -4.31 1.07
N GLU A 36 7.89 -5.32 1.48
CA GLU A 36 9.10 -5.04 2.23
C GLU A 36 10.09 -4.26 1.37
N TRP A 37 10.16 -4.61 0.09
CA TRP A 37 11.02 -3.89 -0.82
C TRP A 37 10.57 -2.44 -0.94
N LEU A 38 9.27 -2.21 -1.01
CA LEU A 38 8.75 -0.85 -1.11
C LEU A 38 9.11 -0.02 0.11
N VAL A 39 9.07 -0.63 1.28
CA VAL A 39 9.47 0.07 2.49
C VAL A 39 10.96 0.39 2.42
N SER A 40 11.75 -0.55 1.94
CA SER A 40 13.19 -0.39 1.87
C SER A 40 13.58 0.77 0.95
N ILE A 41 12.87 0.95 -0.15
CA ILE A 41 13.21 2.01 -1.09
C ILE A 41 12.46 3.31 -0.77
N GLY A 42 11.66 3.32 0.29
CA GLY A 42 10.99 4.53 0.71
C GLY A 42 9.70 4.87 -0.02
N LYS A 43 9.12 3.92 -0.74
CA LYS A 43 7.88 4.19 -1.45
C LYS A 43 6.68 4.15 -0.53
N ILE A 44 6.74 3.35 0.54
CA ILE A 44 5.69 3.35 1.54
C ILE A 44 6.37 3.34 2.91
N SER A 45 5.62 3.71 3.93
CA SER A 45 6.18 3.75 5.28
C SER A 45 5.98 2.40 5.94
N ILE A 46 6.68 2.19 7.05
CA ILE A 46 6.54 0.95 7.77
C ILE A 46 5.12 0.87 8.35
N GLU A 47 4.51 2.02 8.64
CA GLU A 47 3.15 2.02 9.14
C GLU A 47 2.19 1.53 8.07
N ASP A 48 2.40 1.96 6.83
CA ASP A 48 1.58 1.50 5.72
C ASP A 48 1.76 0.00 5.51
N PHE A 49 2.98 -0.47 5.65
CA PHE A 49 3.27 -1.88 5.51
C PHE A 49 2.51 -2.67 6.57
N ASN A 50 2.52 -2.18 7.80
CA ASN A 50 1.82 -2.85 8.87
C ASN A 50 0.32 -2.86 8.63
N LEU A 51 -0.23 -1.78 8.14
CA LEU A 51 -1.66 -1.72 7.86
C LEU A 51 -2.04 -2.73 6.77
N LEU A 52 -1.20 -2.86 5.76
CA LEU A 52 -1.51 -3.77 4.67
C LEU A 52 -1.40 -5.23 5.08
N THR A 53 -0.53 -5.53 6.02
CA THR A 53 -0.30 -6.91 6.42
C THR A 53 -1.07 -7.31 7.67
N THR A 54 -1.76 -6.38 8.30
CA THR A 54 -2.55 -6.69 9.49
C THR A 54 -3.87 -7.33 9.06
N ILE A 55 -4.25 -8.36 9.73
CA ILE A 55 -5.49 -9.05 9.39
C ILE A 55 -6.60 -8.79 10.36
#